data_393500f31c4151d196793fcf0dd4ca13
#
_entry.id   393500f31c4151d196793fcf0dd4ca13
#
_cell.length_a   1.000
_cell.length_b   1.000
_cell.length_c   1.000
_cell.angle_alpha   90.00
_cell.angle_beta   90.00
_cell.angle_gamma   90.00
#
_symmetry.space_group_name_H-M   'P 1'
#
loop_
_entity.id
_entity.type
_entity.pdbx_description
1 polymer ?
#
loop_
_entity_poly.entity_id
_entity_poly.type
_entity_poly.pdbx_seq_one_letter_code
_entity_poly.pdbx_strand_id
1 'polypeptide(L)'
;MPVALVFLVVLLVLPSAALAQSGAQITISQPAEATTMDPGRSTQVLTVNYFINLYDTLTRWDNTLKLQPGLATSWKQVNDITWDFTLRQGVKFHDGTPLTAEDVKATLDRNIVPGKTVVNSGFTTIGSVSIVDPSTIRIVSQKPDPLLLVRLAQMGAQILPARLTTDDGVKELARRPVGTGAYKFVEWVKDERLVMEANKDWWGWEGKKPAIDRVIWKPIPEDFPRLVALEKGDVDIITNVPPDRSQGIAEGRNTRLLTVPSTRIVNFGMNSTQPPLSDKRVRQALQYAVDVNAIIKNIYAGQGKPIAGSVADVDFGHNSAIKPYPYDPAKAKQLLTEAGYATGVDVTLHAGTGTMVNDKALLEVIASMWSKVGIRGRVEMMEMGARQRMLNDRVVPPNGMLLGNPQSTLLDVDGSLWRIWHPNGFNGKYWIGSQPGQRFHDLMEEARYTLDPKKRKALYAEAIAIRNEEKPSLDLFQEMVVYGTSKRVSFKPRADYRLIVAEMALAGR
;
A
#
# COMPACT_ATOMS: atom_id res chain seq x y z
N MET A 1 31.84 -42.73 -67.78
CA MET A 1 31.25 -41.43 -67.56
C MET A 1 30.11 -41.55 -66.51
N PRO A 2 30.26 -41.14 -65.29
CA PRO A 2 29.16 -41.18 -64.32
C PRO A 2 28.32 -39.87 -64.40
N VAL A 3 27.01 -40.06 -64.50
CA VAL A 3 26.01 -39.00 -64.45
C VAL A 3 25.79 -38.58 -62.99
N ALA A 4 26.08 -37.31 -62.63
CA ALA A 4 25.83 -36.73 -61.32
C ALA A 4 24.38 -36.30 -61.24
N LEU A 5 23.61 -36.89 -60.33
CA LEU A 5 22.25 -36.52 -60.00
C LEU A 5 22.30 -35.36 -58.96
N VAL A 6 21.90 -34.12 -59.35
CA VAL A 6 21.77 -32.95 -58.42
C VAL A 6 20.40 -33.03 -57.81
N PHE A 7 20.34 -33.27 -56.48
CA PHE A 7 19.12 -33.13 -55.70
C PHE A 7 18.91 -31.63 -55.34
N LEU A 8 17.89 -31.00 -55.90
CA LEU A 8 17.45 -29.68 -55.56
C LEU A 8 16.55 -29.77 -54.29
N VAL A 9 17.10 -29.40 -53.13
CA VAL A 9 16.30 -29.30 -51.90
C VAL A 9 15.58 -27.94 -51.92
N VAL A 10 14.26 -27.95 -52.21
CA VAL A 10 13.40 -26.81 -52.09
C VAL A 10 13.02 -26.64 -50.60
N LEU A 11 13.66 -25.71 -49.90
CA LEU A 11 13.23 -25.29 -48.57
C LEU A 11 11.90 -24.50 -48.69
N LEU A 12 10.79 -25.14 -48.34
CA LEU A 12 9.51 -24.48 -48.12
C LEU A 12 9.61 -23.64 -46.83
N VAL A 13 9.92 -22.37 -46.98
CA VAL A 13 9.74 -21.37 -45.90
C VAL A 13 8.24 -21.13 -45.77
N LEU A 14 7.62 -21.84 -44.83
CA LEU A 14 6.26 -21.51 -44.39
C LEU A 14 6.32 -20.13 -43.71
N PRO A 15 5.55 -19.13 -44.16
CA PRO A 15 5.45 -17.89 -43.43
C PRO A 15 4.82 -18.21 -42.08
N SER A 16 5.55 -17.95 -40.99
CA SER A 16 4.98 -17.91 -39.65
C SER A 16 3.91 -16.81 -39.69
N ALA A 17 2.66 -17.22 -39.85
CA ALA A 17 1.53 -16.32 -39.65
C ALA A 17 1.58 -15.87 -38.19
N ALA A 18 2.23 -14.74 -37.92
CA ALA A 18 2.04 -14.00 -36.71
C ALA A 18 0.54 -13.69 -36.66
N LEU A 19 -0.20 -14.45 -35.88
CA LEU A 19 -1.56 -14.12 -35.49
C LEU A 19 -1.50 -12.73 -34.84
N ALA A 20 -1.73 -11.71 -35.67
CA ALA A 20 -2.01 -10.37 -35.17
C ALA A 20 -3.26 -10.47 -34.31
N GLN A 21 -3.09 -10.64 -33.02
CA GLN A 21 -4.15 -10.56 -32.04
C GLN A 21 -4.73 -9.13 -32.11
N SER A 22 -5.88 -8.97 -32.77
CA SER A 22 -6.62 -7.72 -32.94
C SER A 22 -7.28 -7.21 -31.64
N GLY A 23 -6.78 -7.58 -30.48
CA GLY A 23 -7.28 -7.19 -29.17
C GLY A 23 -6.59 -5.94 -28.60
N ALA A 24 -7.29 -5.21 -27.77
CA ALA A 24 -6.74 -4.08 -27.04
C ALA A 24 -5.71 -4.55 -26.00
N GLN A 25 -4.44 -4.20 -26.20
CA GLN A 25 -3.33 -4.61 -25.31
C GLN A 25 -2.67 -3.39 -24.69
N ILE A 26 -2.29 -3.51 -23.40
CA ILE A 26 -1.43 -2.56 -22.69
C ILE A 26 -0.24 -3.28 -22.05
N THR A 27 0.84 -2.53 -21.89
CA THR A 27 2.03 -2.99 -21.14
C THR A 27 2.25 -2.08 -19.92
N ILE A 28 2.33 -2.69 -18.73
CA ILE A 28 2.56 -1.98 -17.46
C ILE A 28 3.94 -2.38 -16.96
N SER A 29 4.77 -1.39 -16.60
CA SER A 29 6.06 -1.65 -15.99
C SER A 29 6.13 -1.15 -14.55
N GLN A 30 6.68 -1.98 -13.70
CA GLN A 30 6.98 -1.68 -12.30
C GLN A 30 8.39 -2.20 -11.95
N PRO A 31 9.02 -1.69 -10.85
CA PRO A 31 10.43 -2.00 -10.56
C PRO A 31 10.70 -3.45 -10.14
N ALA A 32 9.68 -4.20 -9.79
CA ALA A 32 9.85 -5.60 -9.39
C ALA A 32 8.70 -6.46 -9.90
N GLU A 33 8.96 -7.75 -10.08
CA GLU A 33 7.92 -8.74 -10.34
C GLU A 33 7.36 -9.35 -9.04
N ALA A 34 6.32 -10.17 -9.17
CA ALA A 34 5.82 -10.96 -8.05
C ALA A 34 6.84 -12.06 -7.67
N THR A 35 6.91 -12.38 -6.40
CA THR A 35 7.68 -13.53 -5.90
C THR A 35 6.83 -14.80 -5.84
N THR A 36 5.52 -14.66 -5.89
CA THR A 36 4.52 -15.75 -5.83
C THR A 36 3.19 -15.26 -6.38
N MET A 37 2.36 -16.19 -6.85
CA MET A 37 0.95 -15.89 -7.21
C MET A 37 -0.03 -16.31 -6.11
N ASP A 38 0.45 -16.76 -4.94
CA ASP A 38 -0.37 -17.03 -3.77
C ASP A 38 -0.59 -15.75 -2.94
N PRO A 39 -1.84 -15.22 -2.86
CA PRO A 39 -2.14 -14.00 -2.10
C PRO A 39 -1.85 -14.11 -0.59
N GLY A 40 -1.86 -15.33 -0.04
CA GLY A 40 -1.52 -15.58 1.36
C GLY A 40 -0.02 -15.51 1.68
N ARG A 41 0.85 -15.42 0.66
CA ARG A 41 2.31 -15.50 0.80
C ARG A 41 3.06 -14.21 0.45
N SER A 42 2.36 -13.12 0.16
CA SER A 42 2.99 -11.83 -0.11
C SER A 42 2.24 -10.67 0.56
N THR A 43 3.02 -9.73 1.09
CA THR A 43 2.53 -8.42 1.59
C THR A 43 3.09 -7.26 0.77
N GLN A 44 3.74 -7.54 -0.36
CA GLN A 44 4.36 -6.52 -1.21
C GLN A 44 3.30 -5.81 -2.06
N VAL A 45 3.27 -4.48 -2.01
CA VAL A 45 2.31 -3.65 -2.73
C VAL A 45 2.36 -3.89 -4.25
N LEU A 46 3.55 -4.06 -4.83
CA LEU A 46 3.69 -4.31 -6.27
C LEU A 46 3.08 -5.66 -6.69
N THR A 47 3.18 -6.68 -5.82
CA THR A 47 2.57 -8.01 -6.06
C THR A 47 1.04 -7.94 -6.01
N VAL A 48 0.47 -7.05 -5.20
CA VAL A 48 -0.99 -6.86 -5.12
C VAL A 48 -1.59 -6.44 -6.46
N ASN A 49 -0.84 -5.72 -7.30
CA ASN A 49 -1.29 -5.35 -8.64
C ASN A 49 -1.59 -6.57 -9.54
N TYR A 50 -0.94 -7.69 -9.32
CA TYR A 50 -1.28 -8.94 -10.00
C TYR A 50 -2.52 -9.57 -9.38
N PHE A 51 -2.56 -9.66 -8.05
CA PHE A 51 -3.65 -10.33 -7.33
C PHE A 51 -5.01 -9.68 -7.57
N ILE A 52 -5.09 -8.36 -7.58
CA ILE A 52 -6.36 -7.65 -7.72
C ILE A 52 -6.99 -7.80 -9.11
N ASN A 53 -6.21 -8.19 -10.10
CA ASN A 53 -6.70 -8.48 -11.45
C ASN A 53 -7.04 -9.97 -11.64
N LEU A 54 -6.37 -10.89 -10.90
CA LEU A 54 -6.57 -12.32 -10.98
C LEU A 54 -7.68 -12.86 -10.06
N TYR A 55 -7.91 -12.20 -8.93
CA TYR A 55 -8.78 -12.69 -7.87
C TYR A 55 -9.79 -11.64 -7.44
N ASP A 56 -10.95 -12.07 -6.99
CA ASP A 56 -11.91 -11.23 -6.28
C ASP A 56 -11.90 -11.47 -4.78
N THR A 57 -12.49 -10.55 -4.05
CA THR A 57 -12.68 -10.56 -2.60
C THR A 57 -14.18 -10.47 -2.25
N LEU A 58 -14.57 -10.76 -1.01
CA LEU A 58 -15.98 -10.67 -0.59
C LEU A 58 -16.51 -9.24 -0.71
N THR A 59 -15.73 -8.26 -0.29
CA THR A 59 -15.99 -6.84 -0.45
C THR A 59 -14.84 -6.22 -1.24
N ARG A 60 -15.05 -5.10 -1.93
CA ARG A 60 -14.00 -4.44 -2.74
C ARG A 60 -14.05 -2.92 -2.59
N TRP A 61 -12.98 -2.25 -2.94
CA TRP A 61 -12.92 -0.80 -3.04
C TRP A 61 -13.19 -0.34 -4.48
N ASP A 62 -14.07 0.64 -4.65
CA ASP A 62 -14.19 1.34 -5.92
C ASP A 62 -13.04 2.34 -6.14
N ASN A 63 -13.05 3.03 -7.28
CA ASN A 63 -12.01 4.01 -7.65
C ASN A 63 -12.03 5.30 -6.81
N THR A 64 -13.00 5.45 -5.91
CA THR A 64 -13.10 6.53 -4.93
C THR A 64 -12.79 6.07 -3.50
N LEU A 65 -12.31 4.82 -3.36
CA LEU A 65 -12.03 4.15 -2.09
C LEU A 65 -13.26 4.03 -1.19
N LYS A 66 -14.44 3.84 -1.78
CA LYS A 66 -15.64 3.44 -1.06
C LYS A 66 -15.82 1.94 -1.14
N LEU A 67 -16.18 1.34 -0.01
CA LEU A 67 -16.42 -0.09 0.06
C LEU A 67 -17.67 -0.48 -0.73
N GLN A 68 -17.56 -1.50 -1.54
CA GLN A 68 -18.58 -2.01 -2.43
C GLN A 68 -18.76 -3.53 -2.28
N PRO A 69 -19.90 -4.08 -2.67
CA PRO A 69 -20.07 -5.51 -2.87
C PRO A 69 -19.05 -6.08 -3.86
N GLY A 70 -18.51 -7.27 -3.55
CA GLY A 70 -17.65 -8.07 -4.40
C GLY A 70 -18.28 -9.43 -4.65
N LEU A 71 -17.63 -10.51 -4.22
CA LEU A 71 -18.23 -11.87 -4.22
C LEU A 71 -19.38 -12.01 -3.21
N ALA A 72 -19.42 -11.18 -2.16
CA ALA A 72 -20.62 -10.98 -1.37
C ALA A 72 -21.46 -9.86 -2.00
N THR A 73 -22.73 -10.14 -2.30
CA THR A 73 -23.69 -9.17 -2.86
C THR A 73 -24.32 -8.30 -1.79
N SER A 74 -24.40 -8.82 -0.57
CA SER A 74 -24.90 -8.11 0.61
C SER A 74 -24.36 -8.76 1.89
N TRP A 75 -24.50 -8.04 3.00
CA TRP A 75 -24.16 -8.53 4.33
C TRP A 75 -25.11 -7.97 5.36
N LYS A 76 -25.29 -8.73 6.44
CA LYS A 76 -26.12 -8.37 7.57
C LYS A 76 -25.38 -8.62 8.87
N GLN A 77 -25.32 -7.62 9.71
CA GLN A 77 -24.87 -7.78 11.08
C GLN A 77 -25.97 -8.46 11.91
N VAL A 78 -25.69 -9.65 12.43
CA VAL A 78 -26.62 -10.44 13.23
C VAL A 78 -26.58 -9.99 14.68
N ASN A 79 -25.37 -9.71 15.19
CA ASN A 79 -25.09 -9.11 16.50
C ASN A 79 -23.70 -8.42 16.43
N ASP A 80 -23.19 -7.92 17.56
CA ASP A 80 -21.96 -7.12 17.61
C ASP A 80 -20.72 -7.83 17.05
N ILE A 81 -20.68 -9.16 17.03
CA ILE A 81 -19.54 -9.97 16.58
C ILE A 81 -19.86 -10.89 15.41
N THR A 82 -21.12 -10.99 14.98
CA THR A 82 -21.58 -11.97 13.98
C THR A 82 -22.14 -11.28 12.75
N TRP A 83 -21.63 -11.66 11.57
CA TRP A 83 -22.05 -11.15 10.30
C TRP A 83 -22.37 -12.29 9.33
N ASP A 84 -23.48 -12.19 8.59
CA ASP A 84 -23.86 -13.06 7.49
C ASP A 84 -23.60 -12.36 6.16
N PHE A 85 -22.96 -13.06 5.22
CA PHE A 85 -22.62 -12.58 3.88
C PHE A 85 -23.33 -13.43 2.84
N THR A 86 -24.16 -12.80 1.98
CA THR A 86 -24.81 -13.48 0.86
C THR A 86 -23.88 -13.51 -0.33
N LEU A 87 -23.54 -14.69 -0.83
CA LEU A 87 -22.60 -14.89 -1.93
C LEU A 87 -23.28 -14.68 -3.28
N ARG A 88 -22.53 -14.10 -4.21
CA ARG A 88 -22.90 -13.94 -5.62
C ARG A 88 -23.02 -15.31 -6.27
N GLN A 89 -24.16 -15.56 -6.91
CA GLN A 89 -24.44 -16.82 -7.59
C GLN A 89 -23.91 -16.79 -9.04
N GLY A 90 -23.56 -17.96 -9.58
CA GLY A 90 -23.12 -18.12 -10.97
C GLY A 90 -21.67 -17.69 -11.26
N VAL A 91 -20.90 -17.30 -10.23
CA VAL A 91 -19.48 -16.99 -10.38
C VAL A 91 -18.71 -18.27 -10.65
N LYS A 92 -17.76 -18.20 -11.61
CA LYS A 92 -16.84 -19.29 -11.93
C LYS A 92 -15.39 -18.86 -11.73
N PHE A 93 -14.59 -19.78 -11.28
CA PHE A 93 -13.13 -19.65 -11.33
C PHE A 93 -12.63 -19.69 -12.79
N HIS A 94 -11.41 -19.26 -13.01
CA HIS A 94 -10.77 -19.20 -14.34
C HIS A 94 -10.68 -20.57 -15.04
N ASP A 95 -10.67 -21.66 -14.29
CA ASP A 95 -10.68 -23.03 -14.78
C ASP A 95 -12.11 -23.56 -15.10
N GLY A 96 -13.15 -22.73 -14.90
CA GLY A 96 -14.54 -23.05 -15.18
C GLY A 96 -15.30 -23.67 -14.00
N THR A 97 -14.64 -24.01 -12.89
CA THR A 97 -15.30 -24.54 -11.69
C THR A 97 -16.14 -23.46 -11.01
N PRO A 98 -17.31 -23.79 -10.45
CA PRO A 98 -18.16 -22.82 -9.77
C PRO A 98 -17.53 -22.39 -8.44
N LEU A 99 -17.71 -21.11 -8.08
CA LEU A 99 -17.43 -20.61 -6.74
C LEU A 99 -18.52 -21.12 -5.77
N THR A 100 -18.09 -21.64 -4.63
CA THR A 100 -18.95 -22.16 -3.58
C THR A 100 -18.68 -21.51 -2.21
N ALA A 101 -19.55 -21.75 -1.25
CA ALA A 101 -19.34 -21.33 0.13
C ALA A 101 -18.12 -22.01 0.77
N GLU A 102 -17.78 -23.23 0.35
CA GLU A 102 -16.60 -23.98 0.79
C GLU A 102 -15.30 -23.25 0.40
N ASP A 103 -15.22 -22.66 -0.78
CA ASP A 103 -14.04 -21.93 -1.24
C ASP A 103 -13.77 -20.69 -0.37
N VAL A 104 -14.85 -19.97 -0.02
CA VAL A 104 -14.76 -18.81 0.87
C VAL A 104 -14.32 -19.25 2.26
N LYS A 105 -14.95 -20.29 2.82
CA LYS A 105 -14.61 -20.83 4.13
C LYS A 105 -13.13 -21.30 4.17
N ALA A 106 -12.71 -22.12 3.21
CA ALA A 106 -11.36 -22.67 3.16
C ALA A 106 -10.29 -21.57 3.05
N THR A 107 -10.57 -20.53 2.28
CA THR A 107 -9.65 -19.38 2.14
C THR A 107 -9.50 -18.62 3.46
N LEU A 108 -10.62 -18.29 4.11
CA LEU A 108 -10.59 -17.54 5.37
C LEU A 108 -10.02 -18.37 6.51
N ASP A 109 -10.39 -19.66 6.62
CA ASP A 109 -9.83 -20.59 7.61
C ASP A 109 -8.31 -20.68 7.49
N ARG A 110 -7.76 -20.75 6.27
CA ARG A 110 -6.31 -20.71 6.04
C ARG A 110 -5.69 -19.41 6.57
N ASN A 111 -6.33 -18.27 6.40
CA ASN A 111 -5.82 -16.97 6.78
C ASN A 111 -5.85 -16.70 8.29
N ILE A 112 -6.82 -17.26 9.01
CA ILE A 112 -6.94 -17.09 10.45
C ILE A 112 -5.97 -17.99 11.25
N VAL A 113 -5.47 -19.07 10.65
CA VAL A 113 -4.53 -19.99 11.33
C VAL A 113 -3.13 -19.37 11.39
N PRO A 114 -2.56 -19.19 12.60
CA PRO A 114 -1.21 -18.66 12.75
C PRO A 114 -0.16 -19.47 11.98
N GLY A 115 0.73 -18.78 11.26
CA GLY A 115 1.84 -19.40 10.53
C GLY A 115 1.49 -19.99 9.16
N LYS A 116 0.19 -20.15 8.81
CA LYS A 116 -0.22 -20.66 7.50
C LYS A 116 -0.04 -19.63 6.38
N THR A 117 -0.18 -18.34 6.69
CA THR A 117 -0.01 -17.25 5.73
C THR A 117 0.80 -16.10 6.34
N VAL A 118 1.42 -15.27 5.51
CA VAL A 118 2.09 -14.03 5.96
C VAL A 118 1.10 -12.88 6.17
N VAL A 119 -0.14 -13.05 5.73
CA VAL A 119 -1.22 -12.05 5.87
C VAL A 119 -2.08 -12.27 7.12
N ASN A 120 -1.81 -13.30 7.90
CA ASN A 120 -2.57 -13.67 9.10
C ASN A 120 -2.87 -12.50 10.03
N SER A 121 -1.92 -11.59 10.24
CA SER A 121 -2.10 -10.41 11.11
C SER A 121 -3.30 -9.53 10.72
N GLY A 122 -3.73 -9.55 9.46
CA GLY A 122 -4.92 -8.84 8.96
C GLY A 122 -6.24 -9.52 9.33
N PHE A 123 -6.21 -10.78 9.76
CA PHE A 123 -7.40 -11.62 10.00
C PHE A 123 -7.55 -12.11 11.44
N THR A 124 -6.66 -11.70 12.34
CA THR A 124 -6.64 -12.14 13.77
C THR A 124 -7.89 -11.78 14.57
N THR A 125 -8.72 -10.85 14.08
CA THR A 125 -10.00 -10.51 14.71
C THR A 125 -11.11 -11.52 14.38
N ILE A 126 -10.95 -12.32 13.33
CA ILE A 126 -11.92 -13.36 12.95
C ILE A 126 -11.72 -14.58 13.85
N GLY A 127 -12.77 -14.97 14.55
CA GLY A 127 -12.77 -16.14 15.42
C GLY A 127 -13.14 -17.43 14.68
N SER A 128 -14.17 -17.37 13.82
CA SER A 128 -14.59 -18.53 13.05
C SER A 128 -15.35 -18.14 11.78
N VAL A 129 -15.36 -19.08 10.82
CA VAL A 129 -16.11 -18.98 9.57
C VAL A 129 -16.96 -20.26 9.42
N SER A 130 -18.25 -20.10 9.15
CA SER A 130 -19.17 -21.23 8.95
C SER A 130 -20.08 -21.01 7.76
N ILE A 131 -20.54 -22.10 7.16
CA ILE A 131 -21.52 -22.10 6.08
C ILE A 131 -22.90 -22.22 6.73
N VAL A 132 -23.76 -21.24 6.47
CA VAL A 132 -25.16 -21.26 6.94
C VAL A 132 -26.02 -22.05 5.96
N ASP A 133 -25.82 -21.76 4.67
CA ASP A 133 -26.43 -22.43 3.53
C ASP A 133 -25.54 -22.27 2.29
N PRO A 134 -25.82 -22.92 1.14
CA PRO A 134 -24.95 -22.84 -0.05
C PRO A 134 -24.64 -21.43 -0.57
N SER A 135 -25.42 -20.43 -0.16
CA SER A 135 -25.29 -19.03 -0.58
C SER A 135 -24.89 -18.08 0.55
N THR A 136 -24.73 -18.55 1.78
CA THR A 136 -24.54 -17.70 2.96
C THR A 136 -23.37 -18.16 3.82
N ILE A 137 -22.39 -17.29 3.99
CA ILE A 137 -21.25 -17.46 4.91
C ILE A 137 -21.48 -16.60 6.16
N ARG A 138 -21.28 -17.22 7.33
CA ARG A 138 -21.24 -16.54 8.62
C ARG A 138 -19.82 -16.37 9.09
N ILE A 139 -19.47 -15.13 9.46
CA ILE A 139 -18.19 -14.79 10.09
C ILE A 139 -18.48 -14.30 11.51
N VAL A 140 -17.80 -14.91 12.49
CA VAL A 140 -17.85 -14.50 13.90
C VAL A 140 -16.50 -13.94 14.28
N SER A 141 -16.48 -12.68 14.71
CA SER A 141 -15.29 -12.02 15.22
C SER A 141 -15.06 -12.35 16.71
N GLN A 142 -13.82 -12.28 17.19
CA GLN A 142 -13.50 -12.49 18.61
C GLN A 142 -14.03 -11.36 19.52
N LYS A 143 -14.13 -10.15 18.96
CA LYS A 143 -14.67 -8.92 19.55
C LYS A 143 -15.41 -8.15 18.47
N PRO A 144 -16.22 -7.12 18.78
CA PRO A 144 -16.78 -6.23 17.78
C PRO A 144 -15.68 -5.71 16.85
N ASP A 145 -15.83 -5.89 15.54
CA ASP A 145 -14.85 -5.46 14.55
C ASP A 145 -15.48 -4.53 13.51
N PRO A 146 -15.41 -3.20 13.70
CA PRO A 146 -15.93 -2.23 12.74
C PRO A 146 -15.19 -2.25 11.40
N LEU A 147 -14.03 -2.92 11.33
CA LEU A 147 -13.20 -3.05 10.13
C LEU A 147 -13.35 -4.40 9.42
N LEU A 148 -14.25 -5.29 9.87
CA LEU A 148 -14.40 -6.60 9.25
C LEU A 148 -14.62 -6.49 7.73
N LEU A 149 -15.53 -5.64 7.28
CA LEU A 149 -15.80 -5.44 5.85
C LEU A 149 -14.56 -4.94 5.10
N VAL A 150 -13.76 -4.08 5.72
CA VAL A 150 -12.50 -3.57 5.16
C VAL A 150 -11.46 -4.68 5.06
N ARG A 151 -11.35 -5.54 6.10
CA ARG A 151 -10.43 -6.69 6.09
C ARG A 151 -10.74 -7.66 4.96
N LEU A 152 -12.00 -7.82 4.62
CA LEU A 152 -12.46 -8.67 3.52
C LEU A 152 -12.26 -8.06 2.11
N ALA A 153 -11.72 -6.81 2.02
CA ALA A 153 -11.35 -6.13 0.78
C ALA A 153 -9.84 -5.92 0.62
N GLN A 154 -9.04 -6.34 1.63
CA GLN A 154 -7.60 -6.08 1.65
C GLN A 154 -6.78 -7.21 1.04
N MET A 155 -5.46 -7.02 1.08
CA MET A 155 -4.46 -8.02 0.68
C MET A 155 -4.62 -9.30 1.52
N GLY A 156 -4.63 -10.44 0.85
CA GLY A 156 -4.84 -11.74 1.46
C GLY A 156 -6.30 -12.18 1.54
N ALA A 157 -7.27 -11.28 1.33
CA ALA A 157 -8.69 -11.62 1.33
C ALA A 157 -9.20 -12.21 -0.01
N GLN A 158 -8.32 -12.39 -0.99
CA GLN A 158 -8.62 -12.96 -2.30
C GLN A 158 -9.10 -14.40 -2.15
N ILE A 159 -10.30 -14.70 -2.68
CA ILE A 159 -10.90 -16.03 -2.56
C ILE A 159 -10.26 -16.99 -3.56
N LEU A 160 -9.90 -18.16 -3.06
CA LEU A 160 -9.21 -19.23 -3.76
C LEU A 160 -10.11 -20.47 -3.87
N PRO A 161 -9.95 -21.31 -4.90
CA PRO A 161 -10.54 -22.65 -4.89
C PRO A 161 -10.09 -23.44 -3.65
N ALA A 162 -11.01 -24.07 -2.94
CA ALA A 162 -10.71 -24.80 -1.71
C ALA A 162 -9.58 -25.82 -1.88
N ARG A 163 -9.56 -26.53 -3.03
CA ARG A 163 -8.48 -27.47 -3.39
C ARG A 163 -7.08 -26.83 -3.40
N LEU A 164 -6.99 -25.51 -3.67
CA LEU A 164 -5.72 -24.77 -3.74
C LEU A 164 -5.32 -24.12 -2.40
N THR A 165 -6.11 -24.27 -1.34
CA THR A 165 -5.77 -23.78 0.00
C THR A 165 -4.98 -24.80 0.83
N THR A 166 -4.84 -26.04 0.37
CA THR A 166 -4.06 -27.13 0.98
C THR A 166 -2.55 -26.93 0.80
N ASP A 167 -1.72 -27.62 1.58
CA ASP A 167 -0.25 -27.50 1.51
C ASP A 167 0.33 -27.83 0.12
N ASP A 168 -0.29 -28.73 -0.64
CA ASP A 168 0.09 -29.03 -2.02
C ASP A 168 -0.54 -28.07 -3.02
N GLY A 169 -1.79 -27.72 -2.82
CA GLY A 169 -2.50 -26.76 -3.67
C GLY A 169 -1.82 -25.39 -3.73
N VAL A 170 -1.25 -24.91 -2.62
CA VAL A 170 -0.54 -23.62 -2.61
C VAL A 170 0.76 -23.62 -3.41
N LYS A 171 1.40 -24.79 -3.64
CA LYS A 171 2.57 -24.92 -4.51
C LYS A 171 2.19 -24.77 -5.97
N GLU A 172 1.03 -25.31 -6.36
CA GLU A 172 0.43 -25.12 -7.68
C GLU A 172 0.03 -23.67 -7.88
N LEU A 173 -0.73 -23.10 -6.93
CA LEU A 173 -1.22 -21.73 -6.95
C LEU A 173 -0.09 -20.70 -7.12
N ALA A 174 1.05 -20.92 -6.48
CA ALA A 174 2.21 -20.04 -6.55
C ALA A 174 2.75 -19.82 -7.97
N ARG A 175 2.46 -20.74 -8.90
CA ARG A 175 2.94 -20.72 -10.29
C ARG A 175 1.83 -20.61 -11.32
N ARG A 176 0.66 -21.17 -11.02
CA ARG A 176 -0.51 -21.21 -11.91
C ARG A 176 -1.74 -20.73 -11.13
N PRO A 177 -1.90 -19.42 -11.04
CA PRO A 177 -3.01 -18.83 -10.28
C PRO A 177 -4.36 -19.14 -10.94
N VAL A 178 -5.31 -19.54 -10.11
CA VAL A 178 -6.71 -19.73 -10.48
C VAL A 178 -7.57 -18.88 -9.54
N GLY A 179 -8.20 -17.84 -10.07
CA GLY A 179 -9.06 -16.93 -9.35
C GLY A 179 -10.39 -16.74 -10.06
N THR A 180 -11.17 -15.76 -9.60
CA THR A 180 -12.45 -15.36 -10.18
C THR A 180 -12.38 -13.99 -10.85
N GLY A 181 -11.21 -13.35 -10.85
CA GLY A 181 -11.03 -11.95 -11.22
C GLY A 181 -11.25 -11.62 -12.69
N ALA A 182 -11.15 -10.32 -13.00
CA ALA A 182 -11.40 -9.77 -14.32
C ALA A 182 -10.41 -10.24 -15.39
N TYR A 183 -9.23 -10.72 -14.98
CA TYR A 183 -8.18 -11.22 -15.88
C TYR A 183 -7.75 -12.62 -15.48
N LYS A 184 -7.46 -13.47 -16.48
CA LYS A 184 -6.93 -14.83 -16.35
C LYS A 184 -5.43 -14.82 -16.58
N PHE A 185 -4.72 -15.64 -15.83
CA PHE A 185 -3.31 -15.89 -16.04
C PHE A 185 -3.05 -16.63 -17.36
N VAL A 186 -2.06 -16.16 -18.12
CA VAL A 186 -1.60 -16.79 -19.36
C VAL A 186 -0.22 -17.40 -19.17
N GLU A 187 0.76 -16.58 -18.81
CA GLU A 187 2.14 -17.02 -18.60
C GLU A 187 2.90 -16.12 -17.63
N TRP A 188 3.93 -16.63 -17.03
CA TRP A 188 4.92 -15.89 -16.26
C TRP A 188 6.31 -16.38 -16.62
N VAL A 189 7.05 -15.54 -17.33
CA VAL A 189 8.47 -15.73 -17.62
C VAL A 189 9.24 -14.85 -16.65
N LYS A 190 9.94 -15.50 -15.71
CA LYS A 190 10.65 -14.82 -14.63
C LYS A 190 11.61 -13.76 -15.19
N ASP A 191 11.66 -12.59 -14.53
CA ASP A 191 12.48 -11.42 -14.87
C ASP A 191 12.18 -10.80 -16.25
N GLU A 192 11.19 -11.33 -16.99
CA GLU A 192 10.84 -10.87 -18.34
C GLU A 192 9.42 -10.30 -18.40
N ARG A 193 8.41 -11.11 -18.12
CA ARG A 193 7.01 -10.70 -18.22
C ARG A 193 6.05 -11.62 -17.49
N LEU A 194 4.93 -11.05 -17.10
CA LEU A 194 3.72 -11.77 -16.73
C LEU A 194 2.57 -11.29 -17.63
N VAL A 195 1.83 -12.24 -18.19
CA VAL A 195 0.76 -11.97 -19.16
C VAL A 195 -0.57 -12.44 -18.59
N MET A 196 -1.57 -11.58 -18.74
CA MET A 196 -2.95 -11.89 -18.42
C MET A 196 -3.86 -11.52 -19.58
N GLU A 197 -4.97 -12.25 -19.73
CA GLU A 197 -6.02 -11.97 -20.69
C GLU A 197 -7.35 -11.72 -20.00
N ALA A 198 -8.24 -10.95 -20.62
CA ALA A 198 -9.54 -10.64 -20.05
C ALA A 198 -10.39 -11.89 -19.84
N ASN A 199 -10.92 -12.06 -18.64
CA ASN A 199 -11.97 -13.03 -18.33
C ASN A 199 -13.31 -12.49 -18.84
N LYS A 200 -13.71 -12.89 -20.04
CA LYS A 200 -14.95 -12.40 -20.70
C LYS A 200 -16.19 -12.71 -19.89
N ASP A 201 -16.16 -13.74 -19.04
CA ASP A 201 -17.27 -14.20 -18.20
C ASP A 201 -17.23 -13.58 -16.80
N TRP A 202 -16.34 -12.61 -16.55
CA TRP A 202 -16.26 -11.97 -15.24
C TRP A 202 -17.56 -11.24 -14.89
N TRP A 203 -18.09 -11.54 -13.73
CA TRP A 203 -19.33 -10.98 -13.22
C TRP A 203 -19.36 -9.44 -13.13
N GLY A 204 -18.20 -8.81 -12.95
CA GLY A 204 -18.07 -7.37 -12.78
C GLY A 204 -18.10 -6.56 -14.08
N TRP A 205 -18.20 -7.20 -15.26
CA TRP A 205 -18.41 -6.47 -16.51
C TRP A 205 -19.84 -5.91 -16.64
N GLU A 206 -20.80 -6.46 -15.90
CA GLU A 206 -22.21 -6.00 -15.92
C GLU A 206 -22.77 -5.88 -17.35
N GLY A 207 -22.48 -6.86 -18.19
CA GLY A 207 -22.88 -6.90 -19.60
C GLY A 207 -22.01 -6.07 -20.55
N LYS A 208 -20.99 -5.36 -20.07
CA LYS A 208 -20.01 -4.64 -20.90
C LYS A 208 -18.92 -5.59 -21.39
N LYS A 209 -18.22 -5.18 -22.44
CA LYS A 209 -17.00 -5.85 -22.88
C LYS A 209 -15.79 -5.25 -22.17
N PRO A 210 -14.73 -6.06 -21.91
CA PRO A 210 -13.46 -5.53 -21.44
C PRO A 210 -12.90 -4.50 -22.43
N ALA A 211 -12.43 -3.34 -21.95
CA ALA A 211 -11.79 -2.34 -22.77
C ALA A 211 -10.33 -2.72 -23.13
N ILE A 212 -9.73 -3.59 -22.32
CA ILE A 212 -8.38 -4.13 -22.50
C ILE A 212 -8.51 -5.64 -22.55
N ASP A 213 -8.11 -6.27 -23.68
CA ASP A 213 -8.17 -7.73 -23.84
C ASP A 213 -6.96 -8.43 -23.26
N ARG A 214 -5.80 -7.76 -23.22
CA ARG A 214 -4.53 -8.35 -22.76
C ARG A 214 -3.69 -7.33 -22.02
N VAL A 215 -3.10 -7.73 -20.92
CA VAL A 215 -2.14 -6.91 -20.17
C VAL A 215 -0.83 -7.67 -20.00
N ILE A 216 0.26 -6.99 -20.31
CA ILE A 216 1.63 -7.47 -20.10
C ILE A 216 2.23 -6.66 -18.95
N TRP A 217 2.67 -7.35 -17.91
CA TRP A 217 3.41 -6.77 -16.81
C TRP A 217 4.89 -7.03 -17.04
N LYS A 218 5.70 -5.98 -17.14
CA LYS A 218 7.13 -6.05 -17.44
C LYS A 218 7.94 -5.45 -16.30
N PRO A 219 8.73 -6.26 -15.57
CA PRO A 219 9.61 -5.72 -14.55
C PRO A 219 10.78 -4.97 -15.20
N ILE A 220 11.00 -3.72 -14.82
CA ILE A 220 12.17 -2.93 -15.18
C ILE A 220 12.65 -2.27 -13.89
N PRO A 221 13.65 -2.84 -13.21
CA PRO A 221 14.08 -2.38 -11.87
C PRO A 221 14.61 -0.95 -11.86
N GLU A 222 15.46 -0.60 -12.83
CA GLU A 222 16.11 0.69 -12.89
C GLU A 222 15.17 1.78 -13.40
N ASP A 223 15.20 2.94 -12.77
CA ASP A 223 14.30 4.05 -13.07
C ASP A 223 14.52 4.59 -14.48
N PHE A 224 15.75 4.79 -14.91
CA PHE A 224 16.05 5.38 -16.22
C PHE A 224 15.62 4.48 -17.41
N PRO A 225 15.95 3.18 -17.47
CA PRO A 225 15.42 2.27 -18.48
C PRO A 225 13.88 2.23 -18.50
N ARG A 226 13.23 2.30 -17.34
CA ARG A 226 11.77 2.28 -17.23
C ARG A 226 11.15 3.55 -17.83
N LEU A 227 11.77 4.71 -17.60
CA LEU A 227 11.38 5.99 -18.22
C LEU A 227 11.54 5.97 -19.73
N VAL A 228 12.69 5.51 -20.23
CA VAL A 228 12.97 5.39 -21.67
C VAL A 228 11.96 4.47 -22.36
N ALA A 229 11.59 3.36 -21.72
CA ALA A 229 10.58 2.42 -22.25
C ALA A 229 9.20 3.11 -22.41
N LEU A 230 8.81 3.99 -21.46
CA LEU A 230 7.58 4.77 -21.60
C LEU A 230 7.66 5.79 -22.74
N GLU A 231 8.75 6.52 -22.84
CA GLU A 231 8.96 7.56 -23.86
C GLU A 231 8.96 6.98 -25.28
N LYS A 232 9.56 5.78 -25.46
CA LYS A 232 9.55 5.02 -26.73
C LYS A 232 8.21 4.37 -27.05
N GLY A 233 7.32 4.22 -26.06
CA GLY A 233 6.05 3.52 -26.21
C GLY A 233 6.16 1.98 -26.09
N ASP A 234 7.27 1.47 -25.58
CA ASP A 234 7.46 0.04 -25.27
C ASP A 234 6.60 -0.41 -24.09
N VAL A 235 6.25 0.54 -23.22
CA VAL A 235 5.32 0.36 -22.11
C VAL A 235 4.32 1.54 -22.06
N ASP A 236 3.13 1.27 -21.54
CA ASP A 236 2.04 2.26 -21.46
C ASP A 236 1.94 2.95 -20.13
N ILE A 237 2.30 2.25 -19.05
CA ILE A 237 2.23 2.73 -17.68
C ILE A 237 3.51 2.34 -16.97
N ILE A 238 4.08 3.31 -16.25
CA ILE A 238 5.17 3.07 -15.30
C ILE A 238 4.77 3.54 -13.91
N THR A 239 5.20 2.80 -12.91
CA THR A 239 5.10 3.19 -11.49
C THR A 239 6.41 3.78 -10.98
N ASN A 240 6.39 4.41 -9.81
CA ASN A 240 7.57 4.91 -9.11
C ASN A 240 8.40 5.88 -9.97
N VAL A 241 7.73 6.91 -10.51
CA VAL A 241 8.42 7.96 -11.27
C VAL A 241 9.28 8.81 -10.33
N PRO A 242 10.59 8.93 -10.57
CA PRO A 242 11.45 9.78 -9.76
C PRO A 242 11.00 11.25 -9.83
N PRO A 243 11.05 12.00 -8.71
CA PRO A 243 10.60 13.39 -8.65
C PRO A 243 11.30 14.30 -9.68
N ASP A 244 12.60 14.13 -9.89
CA ASP A 244 13.43 14.91 -10.82
C ASP A 244 13.10 14.63 -12.31
N ARG A 245 12.37 13.54 -12.60
CA ARG A 245 11.96 13.15 -13.97
C ARG A 245 10.50 13.47 -14.26
N SER A 246 9.72 13.82 -13.25
CA SER A 246 8.27 14.01 -13.36
C SER A 246 7.88 15.11 -14.35
N GLN A 247 8.64 16.20 -14.39
CA GLN A 247 8.39 17.31 -15.33
C GLN A 247 8.52 16.85 -16.77
N GLY A 248 9.58 16.10 -17.12
CA GLY A 248 9.79 15.61 -18.49
C GLY A 248 8.65 14.71 -18.97
N ILE A 249 8.11 13.86 -18.08
CA ILE A 249 6.94 13.03 -18.40
C ILE A 249 5.67 13.88 -18.56
N ALA A 250 5.46 14.88 -17.70
CA ALA A 250 4.29 15.76 -17.76
C ALA A 250 4.24 16.58 -19.06
N GLU A 251 5.39 17.04 -19.52
CA GLU A 251 5.57 17.87 -20.74
C GLU A 251 5.72 17.03 -22.02
N GLY A 252 5.91 15.72 -21.89
CA GLY A 252 6.14 14.81 -23.00
C GLY A 252 5.00 14.80 -24.03
N ARG A 253 5.34 14.74 -25.33
CA ARG A 253 4.35 14.76 -26.43
C ARG A 253 3.33 13.62 -26.31
N ASN A 254 3.80 12.40 -25.99
CA ASN A 254 2.98 11.17 -25.96
C ASN A 254 2.75 10.65 -24.54
N THR A 255 3.28 11.33 -23.53
CA THR A 255 3.20 10.92 -22.14
C THR A 255 2.42 11.93 -21.29
N ARG A 256 1.99 11.51 -20.12
CA ARG A 256 1.43 12.37 -19.07
C ARG A 256 1.78 11.82 -17.70
N LEU A 257 1.83 12.70 -16.74
CA LEU A 257 2.00 12.38 -15.33
C LEU A 257 0.62 12.35 -14.66
N LEU A 258 0.33 11.30 -13.92
CA LEU A 258 -0.86 11.19 -13.09
C LEU A 258 -0.43 11.09 -11.63
N THR A 259 -1.03 11.92 -10.77
CA THR A 259 -0.69 11.96 -9.34
C THR A 259 -1.94 11.97 -8.47
N VAL A 260 -1.85 11.36 -7.30
CA VAL A 260 -2.89 11.40 -6.26
C VAL A 260 -2.23 11.27 -4.89
N PRO A 261 -2.73 11.95 -3.83
CA PRO A 261 -2.26 11.70 -2.47
C PRO A 261 -2.42 10.22 -2.10
N SER A 262 -1.35 9.61 -1.56
CA SER A 262 -1.32 8.18 -1.25
C SER A 262 -1.86 7.87 0.16
N THR A 263 -1.89 6.60 0.52
CA THR A 263 -2.13 6.16 1.91
C THR A 263 -0.84 6.11 2.74
N ARG A 264 0.28 6.60 2.20
CA ARG A 264 1.59 6.53 2.83
C ARG A 264 2.02 7.89 3.36
N ILE A 265 2.55 7.91 4.57
CA ILE A 265 3.03 9.14 5.21
C ILE A 265 4.52 9.03 5.52
N VAL A 266 5.19 10.17 5.62
CA VAL A 266 6.60 10.29 6.00
C VAL A 266 6.71 10.97 7.34
N ASN A 267 7.33 10.30 8.30
CA ASN A 267 7.57 10.82 9.63
C ASN A 267 8.85 10.23 10.25
N PHE A 268 9.29 10.76 11.37
CA PHE A 268 10.34 10.16 12.20
C PHE A 268 9.76 9.87 13.59
N GLY A 269 9.67 8.60 13.96
CA GLY A 269 9.34 8.19 15.33
C GLY A 269 10.47 8.53 16.28
N MET A 270 10.16 9.17 17.41
CA MET A 270 11.12 9.65 18.40
C MET A 270 11.23 8.72 19.59
N ASN A 271 12.44 8.52 20.12
CA ASN A 271 12.62 7.92 21.43
C ASN A 271 12.37 8.98 22.53
N SER A 272 11.13 9.07 23.00
CA SER A 272 10.69 10.07 23.99
C SER A 272 10.87 9.61 25.46
N THR A 273 11.65 8.55 25.71
CA THR A 273 11.82 8.00 27.08
C THR A 273 12.85 8.75 27.92
N GLN A 274 13.76 9.49 27.27
CA GLN A 274 14.87 10.18 27.94
C GLN A 274 15.11 11.57 27.34
N PRO A 275 15.74 12.50 28.10
CA PRO A 275 16.18 13.77 27.56
C PRO A 275 17.13 13.59 26.35
N PRO A 276 17.08 14.50 25.36
CA PRO A 276 16.24 15.72 25.34
C PRO A 276 14.81 15.46 24.84
N LEU A 277 14.53 14.31 24.20
CA LEU A 277 13.26 14.02 23.52
C LEU A 277 12.11 13.66 24.48
N SER A 278 12.36 13.46 25.78
CA SER A 278 11.28 13.33 26.79
C SER A 278 10.53 14.63 27.04
N ASP A 279 11.16 15.80 26.79
CA ASP A 279 10.49 17.10 26.89
C ASP A 279 9.70 17.40 25.60
N LYS A 280 8.36 17.60 25.74
CA LYS A 280 7.51 17.90 24.57
C LYS A 280 7.88 19.21 23.89
N ARG A 281 8.42 20.19 24.64
CA ARG A 281 8.86 21.47 24.06
C ARG A 281 10.00 21.28 23.07
N VAL A 282 10.91 20.36 23.36
CA VAL A 282 11.97 19.98 22.42
C VAL A 282 11.38 19.32 21.19
N ARG A 283 10.45 18.35 21.35
CA ARG A 283 9.81 17.67 20.22
C ARG A 283 9.01 18.65 19.34
N GLN A 284 8.31 19.59 19.94
CA GLN A 284 7.62 20.66 19.20
C GLN A 284 8.61 21.59 18.50
N ALA A 285 9.72 21.96 19.15
CA ALA A 285 10.79 22.80 18.54
C ALA A 285 11.38 22.13 17.29
N LEU A 286 11.63 20.82 17.33
CA LEU A 286 12.08 20.05 16.17
C LEU A 286 11.10 20.16 14.99
N GLN A 287 9.80 20.15 15.26
CA GLN A 287 8.75 20.28 14.24
C GLN A 287 8.67 21.71 13.69
N TYR A 288 8.66 22.75 14.55
CA TYR A 288 8.63 24.15 14.12
C TYR A 288 9.84 24.57 13.30
N ALA A 289 10.98 23.90 13.51
CA ALA A 289 12.24 24.19 12.81
C ALA A 289 12.33 23.60 11.40
N VAL A 290 11.31 22.84 10.93
CA VAL A 290 11.33 22.19 9.61
C VAL A 290 10.32 22.83 8.65
N ASP A 291 10.82 23.38 7.54
CA ASP A 291 10.00 23.87 6.43
C ASP A 291 9.63 22.68 5.52
N VAL A 292 8.50 22.03 5.86
CA VAL A 292 8.00 20.89 5.09
C VAL A 292 7.62 21.28 3.66
N ASN A 293 7.13 22.51 3.43
CA ASN A 293 6.78 22.96 2.08
C ASN A 293 8.03 23.13 1.20
N ALA A 294 9.10 23.66 1.77
CA ALA A 294 10.39 23.75 1.05
C ALA A 294 10.97 22.37 0.73
N ILE A 295 10.86 21.40 1.64
CA ILE A 295 11.26 20.00 1.41
C ILE A 295 10.48 19.41 0.24
N ILE A 296 9.14 19.50 0.27
CA ILE A 296 8.28 18.98 -0.79
C ILE A 296 8.62 19.62 -2.12
N LYS A 297 8.78 20.95 -2.15
CA LYS A 297 9.10 21.68 -3.39
C LYS A 297 10.44 21.30 -3.98
N ASN A 298 11.49 21.29 -3.15
CA ASN A 298 12.88 21.26 -3.65
C ASN A 298 13.45 19.83 -3.76
N ILE A 299 12.99 18.88 -2.94
CA ILE A 299 13.46 17.48 -2.97
C ILE A 299 12.50 16.58 -3.73
N TYR A 300 11.18 16.84 -3.60
CA TYR A 300 10.14 15.95 -4.14
C TYR A 300 9.37 16.57 -5.31
N ALA A 301 9.86 17.68 -5.90
CA ALA A 301 9.23 18.33 -7.07
C ALA A 301 7.72 18.59 -6.88
N GLY A 302 7.28 18.93 -5.67
CA GLY A 302 5.88 19.14 -5.32
C GLY A 302 5.09 17.86 -5.03
N GLN A 303 5.72 16.69 -5.07
CA GLN A 303 5.06 15.38 -4.85
C GLN A 303 4.92 15.06 -3.37
N GLY A 304 4.18 15.85 -2.65
CA GLY A 304 3.88 15.66 -1.24
C GLY A 304 2.77 16.59 -0.78
N LYS A 305 2.14 16.24 0.34
CA LYS A 305 1.15 17.06 1.01
C LYS A 305 1.47 17.11 2.50
N PRO A 306 1.72 18.29 3.10
CA PRO A 306 1.97 18.38 4.54
C PRO A 306 0.88 17.72 5.36
N ILE A 307 1.24 17.01 6.43
CA ILE A 307 0.29 16.29 7.30
C ILE A 307 0.29 16.80 8.73
N ALA A 308 -0.82 16.52 9.41
CA ALA A 308 -0.95 16.66 10.84
C ALA A 308 -1.31 15.33 11.48
N GLY A 309 -0.76 15.04 12.66
CA GLY A 309 -1.14 13.87 13.45
C GLY A 309 -0.76 12.50 12.84
N SER A 310 0.13 12.46 11.85
CA SER A 310 0.57 11.23 11.14
C SER A 310 -0.58 10.38 10.57
N VAL A 311 -1.59 11.02 10.00
CA VAL A 311 -2.76 10.37 9.39
C VAL A 311 -2.90 10.87 7.95
N ALA A 312 -3.09 9.95 7.01
CA ALA A 312 -3.38 10.29 5.63
C ALA A 312 -4.81 10.84 5.50
N ASP A 313 -5.04 11.77 4.59
CA ASP A 313 -6.34 12.42 4.41
C ASP A 313 -7.46 11.50 3.90
N VAL A 314 -7.09 10.36 3.33
CA VAL A 314 -8.02 9.32 2.86
C VAL A 314 -8.47 8.36 3.96
N ASP A 315 -7.83 8.38 5.15
CA ASP A 315 -8.17 7.48 6.24
C ASP A 315 -9.49 7.88 6.91
N PHE A 316 -10.36 6.91 7.14
CA PHE A 316 -11.51 7.11 8.01
C PHE A 316 -11.03 7.57 9.41
N GLY A 317 -11.60 8.66 9.90
CA GLY A 317 -11.19 9.25 11.18
C GLY A 317 -10.13 10.35 11.03
N HIS A 318 -9.60 10.62 9.81
CA HIS A 318 -8.79 11.81 9.58
C HIS A 318 -9.52 13.07 10.07
N ASN A 319 -8.82 13.93 10.80
CA ASN A 319 -9.36 15.18 11.35
C ASN A 319 -8.78 16.41 10.64
N SER A 320 -9.50 16.94 9.67
CA SER A 320 -9.08 18.13 8.90
C SER A 320 -9.04 19.45 9.70
N ALA A 321 -9.59 19.46 10.92
CA ALA A 321 -9.48 20.62 11.81
C ALA A 321 -8.06 20.78 12.39
N ILE A 322 -7.33 19.66 12.55
CA ILE A 322 -5.94 19.68 12.99
C ILE A 322 -5.07 20.04 11.77
N LYS A 323 -4.28 21.11 11.91
CA LYS A 323 -3.42 21.61 10.83
C LYS A 323 -1.97 21.17 11.03
N PRO A 324 -1.20 21.01 9.93
CA PRO A 324 0.25 20.85 10.03
C PRO A 324 0.87 22.03 10.79
N TYR A 325 1.94 21.74 11.53
CA TYR A 325 2.71 22.79 12.19
C TYR A 325 3.30 23.74 11.13
N PRO A 326 3.23 25.06 11.34
CA PRO A 326 3.90 25.99 10.47
C PRO A 326 5.41 25.96 10.70
N TYR A 327 6.19 26.33 9.68
CA TYR A 327 7.60 26.62 9.86
C TYR A 327 7.76 27.92 10.64
N ASP A 328 8.29 27.84 11.86
CA ASP A 328 8.52 28.97 12.76
C ASP A 328 9.81 28.77 13.57
N PRO A 329 10.98 29.14 12.99
CA PRO A 329 12.26 29.01 13.68
C PRO A 329 12.37 29.89 14.94
N ALA A 330 11.63 30.99 15.04
CA ALA A 330 11.63 31.83 16.25
C ALA A 330 10.94 31.09 17.40
N LYS A 331 9.78 30.49 17.14
CA LYS A 331 9.08 29.63 18.11
C LYS A 331 9.91 28.43 18.52
N ALA A 332 10.63 27.80 17.57
CA ALA A 332 11.53 26.69 17.87
C ALA A 332 12.63 27.10 18.87
N LYS A 333 13.31 28.23 18.64
CA LYS A 333 14.32 28.78 19.57
C LYS A 333 13.75 29.11 20.94
N GLN A 334 12.56 29.70 20.98
CA GLN A 334 11.85 29.99 22.25
C GLN A 334 11.64 28.71 23.05
N LEU A 335 11.07 27.67 22.44
CA LEU A 335 10.77 26.39 23.09
C LEU A 335 12.03 25.69 23.59
N LEU A 336 13.14 25.71 22.82
CA LEU A 336 14.42 25.17 23.26
C LEU A 336 14.96 25.93 24.49
N THR A 337 14.86 27.25 24.50
CA THR A 337 15.29 28.08 25.65
C THR A 337 14.46 27.75 26.89
N GLU A 338 13.13 27.68 26.76
CA GLU A 338 12.20 27.30 27.84
C GLU A 338 12.45 25.89 28.36
N ALA A 339 12.92 24.95 27.50
CA ALA A 339 13.28 23.59 27.86
C ALA A 339 14.69 23.46 28.45
N GLY A 340 15.47 24.57 28.57
CA GLY A 340 16.82 24.57 29.12
C GLY A 340 17.94 24.31 28.12
N TYR A 341 17.66 24.33 26.81
CA TYR A 341 18.60 24.07 25.72
C TYR A 341 18.97 25.31 24.91
N ALA A 342 19.08 26.48 25.57
CA ALA A 342 19.46 27.75 24.91
C ALA A 342 20.80 27.67 24.18
N THR A 343 21.74 26.83 24.64
CA THR A 343 23.07 26.60 24.04
C THR A 343 23.07 25.52 22.96
N GLY A 344 21.91 24.91 22.70
CA GLY A 344 21.70 23.88 21.68
C GLY A 344 21.48 22.49 22.23
N VAL A 345 21.02 21.60 21.35
CA VAL A 345 20.67 20.22 21.65
C VAL A 345 21.11 19.27 20.54
N ASP A 346 21.52 18.06 20.91
CA ASP A 346 21.96 17.03 19.96
C ASP A 346 20.82 16.05 19.69
N VAL A 347 20.51 15.79 18.41
CA VAL A 347 19.51 14.83 17.95
C VAL A 347 20.04 14.03 16.78
N THR A 348 19.83 12.71 16.78
CA THR A 348 20.28 11.83 15.69
C THR A 348 19.11 11.38 14.83
N LEU A 349 19.23 11.58 13.52
CA LEU A 349 18.30 11.11 12.49
C LEU A 349 18.81 9.80 11.91
N HIS A 350 18.08 8.72 12.09
CA HIS A 350 18.41 7.41 11.55
C HIS A 350 17.51 7.07 10.35
N ALA A 351 18.09 6.50 9.29
CA ALA A 351 17.33 5.92 8.17
C ALA A 351 18.06 4.72 7.57
N GLY A 352 17.29 3.76 7.05
CA GLY A 352 17.83 2.73 6.16
C GLY A 352 17.95 3.27 4.75
N THR A 353 19.07 3.03 4.08
CA THR A 353 19.28 3.42 2.68
C THR A 353 18.23 2.75 1.78
N GLY A 354 17.46 3.52 1.03
CA GLY A 354 16.35 3.03 0.21
C GLY A 354 15.03 2.87 0.96
N THR A 355 14.88 3.45 2.16
CA THR A 355 13.59 3.53 2.85
C THR A 355 12.55 4.28 2.00
N MET A 356 12.99 5.33 1.32
CA MET A 356 12.21 6.08 0.33
C MET A 356 13.16 6.79 -0.65
N VAL A 357 12.58 7.34 -1.72
CA VAL A 357 13.36 8.16 -2.67
C VAL A 357 13.92 9.39 -1.96
N ASN A 358 15.18 9.71 -2.23
CA ASN A 358 15.89 10.87 -1.65
C ASN A 358 15.98 10.88 -0.11
N ASP A 359 15.94 9.71 0.54
CA ASP A 359 15.98 9.61 2.01
C ASP A 359 17.18 10.32 2.62
N LYS A 360 18.41 10.12 2.12
CA LYS A 360 19.60 10.80 2.63
C LYS A 360 19.50 12.32 2.50
N ALA A 361 19.08 12.83 1.34
CA ALA A 361 18.91 14.26 1.11
C ALA A 361 17.85 14.87 2.05
N LEU A 362 16.78 14.12 2.34
CA LEU A 362 15.76 14.52 3.32
C LEU A 362 16.38 14.75 4.71
N LEU A 363 17.16 13.77 5.20
CA LEU A 363 17.77 13.87 6.53
C LEU A 363 18.79 15.04 6.59
N GLU A 364 19.60 15.20 5.56
CA GLU A 364 20.61 16.27 5.48
C GLU A 364 19.96 17.66 5.47
N VAL A 365 18.85 17.84 4.73
CA VAL A 365 18.12 19.12 4.70
C VAL A 365 17.45 19.41 6.05
N ILE A 366 16.86 18.41 6.71
CA ILE A 366 16.30 18.58 8.07
C ILE A 366 17.41 19.02 9.04
N ALA A 367 18.54 18.33 9.06
CA ALA A 367 19.67 18.68 9.91
C ALA A 367 20.20 20.12 9.64
N SER A 368 20.24 20.52 8.37
CA SER A 368 20.60 21.89 7.97
C SER A 368 19.59 22.94 8.44
N MET A 369 18.28 22.64 8.39
CA MET A 369 17.25 23.55 8.92
C MET A 369 17.36 23.67 10.44
N TRP A 370 17.57 22.57 11.15
CA TRP A 370 17.75 22.52 12.60
C TRP A 370 18.96 23.31 13.09
N SER A 371 20.08 23.31 12.35
CA SER A 371 21.29 24.06 12.74
C SER A 371 21.03 25.56 12.88
N LYS A 372 20.08 26.14 12.13
CA LYS A 372 19.73 27.56 12.20
C LYS A 372 19.06 27.96 13.51
N VAL A 373 18.59 26.99 14.28
CA VAL A 373 17.91 27.21 15.56
C VAL A 373 18.68 26.63 16.76
N GLY A 374 19.90 26.14 16.54
CA GLY A 374 20.75 25.58 17.60
C GLY A 374 20.57 24.07 17.83
N ILE A 375 19.86 23.37 16.96
CA ILE A 375 19.75 21.90 17.02
C ILE A 375 20.89 21.31 16.18
N ARG A 376 21.73 20.48 16.81
CA ARG A 376 22.82 19.74 16.15
C ARG A 376 22.31 18.39 15.68
N GLY A 377 21.83 18.36 14.44
CA GLY A 377 21.32 17.16 13.80
C GLY A 377 22.44 16.28 13.26
N ARG A 378 22.59 15.05 13.76
CA ARG A 378 23.47 14.03 13.21
C ARG A 378 22.69 13.10 12.30
N VAL A 379 23.20 12.85 11.08
CA VAL A 379 22.59 11.93 10.11
C VAL A 379 23.30 10.60 10.14
N GLU A 380 22.57 9.51 10.36
CA GLU A 380 23.07 8.14 10.34
C GLU A 380 22.29 7.29 9.37
N MET A 381 22.88 7.04 8.21
CA MET A 381 22.37 6.10 7.22
C MET A 381 22.87 4.69 7.54
N MET A 382 22.00 3.69 7.40
CA MET A 382 22.31 2.28 7.65
C MET A 382 21.79 1.37 6.54
N GLU A 383 22.30 0.16 6.45
CA GLU A 383 21.74 -0.86 5.57
C GLU A 383 20.32 -1.25 6.00
N MET A 384 19.47 -1.65 5.04
CA MET A 384 18.08 -2.05 5.32
C MET A 384 17.98 -3.23 6.29
N GLY A 385 18.95 -4.16 6.28
CA GLY A 385 19.02 -5.25 7.25
C GLY A 385 19.24 -4.75 8.68
N ALA A 386 20.11 -3.74 8.87
CA ALA A 386 20.34 -3.12 10.17
C ALA A 386 19.10 -2.35 10.66
N ARG A 387 18.45 -1.59 9.75
CA ARG A 387 17.17 -0.93 10.04
C ARG A 387 16.10 -1.94 10.44
N GLN A 388 15.99 -3.08 9.74
CA GLN A 388 15.00 -4.10 10.07
C GLN A 388 15.27 -4.73 11.45
N ARG A 389 16.53 -4.96 11.81
CA ARG A 389 16.89 -5.39 13.19
C ARG A 389 16.47 -4.34 14.22
N MET A 390 16.78 -3.06 14.00
CA MET A 390 16.35 -1.97 14.88
C MET A 390 14.83 -1.96 15.08
N LEU A 391 14.05 -2.20 14.02
CA LEU A 391 12.60 -2.31 14.10
C LEU A 391 12.14 -3.55 14.87
N ASN A 392 12.73 -4.72 14.62
CA ASN A 392 12.37 -5.98 15.27
C ASN A 392 12.71 -5.97 16.78
N ASP A 393 13.91 -5.46 17.10
CA ASP A 393 14.40 -5.34 18.47
C ASP A 393 13.76 -4.16 19.19
N ARG A 394 13.05 -3.31 18.43
CA ARG A 394 12.42 -2.07 18.90
C ARG A 394 13.41 -1.17 19.63
N VAL A 395 14.58 -0.93 19.04
CA VAL A 395 15.65 -0.13 19.64
C VAL A 395 15.91 1.10 18.78
N VAL A 396 15.55 2.29 19.30
CA VAL A 396 16.03 3.59 18.84
C VAL A 396 16.87 4.18 19.98
N PRO A 397 18.12 4.62 19.73
CA PRO A 397 18.94 5.22 20.78
C PRO A 397 18.24 6.39 21.47
N PRO A 398 18.61 6.71 22.74
CA PRO A 398 18.25 7.98 23.36
C PRO A 398 18.64 9.14 22.43
N ASN A 399 17.94 10.26 22.44
CA ASN A 399 18.10 11.37 21.48
C ASN A 399 17.99 10.99 19.98
N GLY A 400 17.55 9.78 19.67
CA GLY A 400 17.40 9.25 18.31
C GLY A 400 15.97 9.30 17.79
N MET A 401 15.86 9.43 16.47
CA MET A 401 14.60 9.29 15.72
C MET A 401 14.84 8.42 14.48
N LEU A 402 13.85 7.61 14.13
CA LEU A 402 13.95 6.73 12.97
C LEU A 402 12.95 7.12 11.89
N LEU A 403 13.44 7.28 10.66
CA LEU A 403 12.61 7.51 9.48
C LEU A 403 11.62 6.36 9.28
N GLY A 404 10.35 6.69 9.29
CA GLY A 404 9.22 5.84 8.97
C GLY A 404 8.52 6.29 7.69
N ASN A 405 8.02 5.30 6.96
CA ASN A 405 7.17 5.52 5.80
C ASN A 405 5.98 4.54 5.84
N PRO A 406 5.17 4.61 6.94
CA PRO A 406 4.07 3.68 7.12
C PRO A 406 2.94 3.93 6.12
N GLN A 407 2.33 2.84 5.68
CA GLN A 407 1.14 2.86 4.82
C GLN A 407 -0.09 2.44 5.62
N SER A 408 -1.17 3.20 5.50
CA SER A 408 -2.50 2.77 5.94
C SER A 408 -3.06 1.75 4.95
N THR A 409 -3.16 0.50 5.35
CA THR A 409 -3.70 -0.58 4.52
C THR A 409 -5.21 -0.76 4.69
N LEU A 410 -5.76 -0.22 5.78
CA LEU A 410 -7.18 -0.35 6.13
C LEU A 410 -7.99 0.89 5.73
N LEU A 411 -7.37 1.95 5.21
CA LEU A 411 -8.01 3.24 4.95
C LEU A 411 -8.72 3.78 6.19
N ASP A 412 -8.08 3.62 7.34
CA ASP A 412 -8.61 3.89 8.67
C ASP A 412 -7.48 4.24 9.64
N VAL A 413 -7.76 5.12 10.58
CA VAL A 413 -6.81 5.54 11.61
C VAL A 413 -6.27 4.36 12.44
N ASP A 414 -7.03 3.28 12.61
CA ASP A 414 -6.55 2.04 13.23
C ASP A 414 -5.33 1.48 12.48
N GLY A 415 -5.39 1.43 11.15
CA GLY A 415 -4.30 0.92 10.31
C GLY A 415 -3.04 1.78 10.31
N SER A 416 -3.19 3.09 10.48
CA SER A 416 -2.08 4.04 10.46
C SER A 416 -1.50 4.33 11.85
N LEU A 417 -2.34 4.45 12.89
CA LEU A 417 -1.88 4.83 14.22
C LEU A 417 -1.80 3.68 15.21
N TRP A 418 -2.88 2.87 15.36
CA TRP A 418 -2.88 1.83 16.38
C TRP A 418 -1.72 0.85 16.22
N ARG A 419 -1.52 0.31 15.02
CA ARG A 419 -0.46 -0.67 14.74
C ARG A 419 0.94 -0.18 15.09
N ILE A 420 1.21 1.12 14.92
CA ILE A 420 2.55 1.71 15.11
C ILE A 420 2.72 2.17 16.56
N TRP A 421 1.67 2.73 17.16
CA TRP A 421 1.71 3.37 18.47
C TRP A 421 1.09 2.52 19.60
N HIS A 422 0.63 1.29 19.32
CA HIS A 422 0.29 0.33 20.36
C HIS A 422 1.51 0.05 21.27
N PRO A 423 1.35 -0.26 22.58
CA PRO A 423 2.47 -0.58 23.48
C PRO A 423 3.43 -1.62 22.91
N ASN A 424 2.90 -2.60 22.17
CA ASN A 424 3.68 -3.61 21.45
C ASN A 424 4.10 -3.18 20.04
N GLY A 425 3.70 -2.00 19.57
CA GLY A 425 4.13 -1.39 18.33
C GLY A 425 5.55 -0.83 18.43
N PHE A 426 6.16 -0.53 17.29
CA PHE A 426 7.55 -0.05 17.27
C PHE A 426 7.71 1.27 18.03
N ASN A 427 6.84 2.26 17.79
CA ASN A 427 6.95 3.58 18.40
C ASN A 427 6.24 3.67 19.76
N GLY A 428 5.26 2.80 20.04
CA GLY A 428 4.44 2.89 21.27
C GLY A 428 5.24 2.82 22.54
N LYS A 429 6.21 1.91 22.62
CA LYS A 429 7.04 1.76 23.82
C LYS A 429 7.84 3.02 24.22
N TYR A 430 8.05 3.94 23.29
CA TYR A 430 8.79 5.17 23.55
C TYR A 430 7.92 6.32 24.06
N TRP A 431 6.59 6.17 24.03
CA TRP A 431 5.68 7.26 24.40
C TRP A 431 4.52 6.83 25.28
N ILE A 432 3.95 5.62 25.10
CA ILE A 432 2.73 5.15 25.79
C ILE A 432 2.88 5.14 27.33
N GLY A 433 4.09 4.98 27.87
CA GLY A 433 4.34 5.08 29.30
C GLY A 433 4.11 6.46 29.93
N SER A 434 3.94 7.51 29.12
CA SER A 434 3.54 8.83 29.59
C SER A 434 2.01 8.89 29.79
N GLN A 435 1.53 9.79 30.69
CA GLN A 435 0.09 9.96 30.91
C GLN A 435 -0.68 10.32 29.61
N PRO A 436 -0.25 11.27 28.76
CA PRO A 436 -0.89 11.52 27.47
C PRO A 436 -0.84 10.35 26.52
N GLY A 437 0.28 9.60 26.50
CA GLY A 437 0.43 8.41 25.68
C GLY A 437 -0.53 7.30 26.09
N GLN A 438 -0.75 7.10 27.40
CA GLN A 438 -1.73 6.13 27.89
C GLN A 438 -3.15 6.54 27.49
N ARG A 439 -3.52 7.82 27.64
CA ARG A 439 -4.84 8.31 27.21
C ARG A 439 -5.05 8.11 25.71
N PHE A 440 -4.04 8.39 24.88
CA PHE A 440 -4.08 8.11 23.46
C PHE A 440 -4.35 6.61 23.19
N HIS A 441 -3.63 5.72 23.88
CA HIS A 441 -3.81 4.29 23.74
C HIS A 441 -5.23 3.85 24.09
N ASP A 442 -5.77 4.30 25.22
CA ASP A 442 -7.11 3.94 25.67
C ASP A 442 -8.18 4.36 24.66
N LEU A 443 -8.05 5.56 24.09
CA LEU A 443 -8.95 6.07 23.05
C LEU A 443 -8.87 5.21 21.77
N MET A 444 -7.67 4.83 21.37
CA MET A 444 -7.46 3.98 20.19
C MET A 444 -8.03 2.56 20.42
N GLU A 445 -7.85 1.99 21.61
CA GLU A 445 -8.42 0.68 21.96
C GLU A 445 -9.96 0.74 21.99
N GLU A 446 -10.57 1.78 22.57
CA GLU A 446 -12.01 1.95 22.54
C GLU A 446 -12.55 2.12 21.12
N ALA A 447 -11.89 2.95 20.31
CA ALA A 447 -12.27 3.18 18.92
C ALA A 447 -12.23 1.88 18.09
N ARG A 448 -11.24 1.02 18.34
CA ARG A 448 -11.00 -0.24 17.63
C ARG A 448 -12.19 -1.20 17.70
N TYR A 449 -12.95 -1.18 18.80
CA TYR A 449 -14.10 -2.05 19.02
C TYR A 449 -15.45 -1.30 18.99
N THR A 450 -15.44 -0.01 18.69
CA THR A 450 -16.65 0.82 18.59
C THR A 450 -17.29 0.68 17.21
N LEU A 451 -18.48 0.09 17.14
CA LEU A 451 -19.21 -0.10 15.88
C LEU A 451 -19.87 1.18 15.35
N ASP A 452 -20.29 2.10 16.25
CA ASP A 452 -20.86 3.41 15.85
C ASP A 452 -19.78 4.29 15.18
N PRO A 453 -19.91 4.60 13.88
CA PRO A 453 -18.90 5.38 13.17
C PRO A 453 -18.78 6.82 13.65
N LYS A 454 -19.84 7.42 14.24
CA LYS A 454 -19.78 8.79 14.78
C LYS A 454 -18.98 8.81 16.08
N LYS A 455 -19.29 7.89 17.00
CA LYS A 455 -18.54 7.73 18.24
C LYS A 455 -17.07 7.41 17.94
N ARG A 456 -16.81 6.49 17.00
CA ARG A 456 -15.47 6.09 16.59
C ARG A 456 -14.66 7.27 16.04
N LYS A 457 -15.26 8.13 15.19
CA LYS A 457 -14.61 9.37 14.71
C LYS A 457 -14.27 10.34 15.83
N ALA A 458 -15.16 10.48 16.85
CA ALA A 458 -14.90 11.35 17.98
C ALA A 458 -13.70 10.86 18.82
N LEU A 459 -13.61 9.55 19.08
CA LEU A 459 -12.47 8.94 19.77
C LEU A 459 -11.16 9.15 19.00
N TYR A 460 -11.15 8.94 17.69
CA TYR A 460 -9.99 9.23 16.86
C TYR A 460 -9.61 10.71 16.86
N ALA A 461 -10.60 11.61 16.80
CA ALA A 461 -10.32 13.05 16.81
C ALA A 461 -9.60 13.48 18.09
N GLU A 462 -10.02 12.96 19.26
CA GLU A 462 -9.35 13.21 20.55
C GLU A 462 -7.94 12.59 20.57
N ALA A 463 -7.79 11.33 20.16
CA ALA A 463 -6.50 10.65 20.10
C ALA A 463 -5.49 11.39 19.21
N ILE A 464 -5.91 11.81 18.00
CA ILE A 464 -5.06 12.54 17.06
C ILE A 464 -4.69 13.93 17.64
N ALA A 465 -5.60 14.59 18.34
CA ALA A 465 -5.32 15.89 18.98
C ALA A 465 -4.24 15.75 20.07
N ILE A 466 -4.36 14.79 20.97
CA ILE A 466 -3.33 14.46 21.99
C ILE A 466 -1.98 14.20 21.32
N ARG A 467 -1.96 13.31 20.31
CA ARG A 467 -0.74 12.98 19.61
C ARG A 467 -0.11 14.18 18.88
N ASN A 468 -0.94 15.04 18.28
CA ASN A 468 -0.45 16.23 17.59
C ASN A 468 0.15 17.24 18.55
N GLU A 469 -0.41 17.40 19.75
CA GLU A 469 0.10 18.27 20.81
C GLU A 469 1.42 17.70 21.41
N GLU A 470 1.45 16.41 21.71
CA GLU A 470 2.60 15.76 22.35
C GLU A 470 3.78 15.53 21.43
N LYS A 471 3.56 15.51 20.11
CA LYS A 471 4.60 15.32 19.09
C LYS A 471 5.57 14.16 19.34
N PRO A 472 5.08 12.92 19.48
CA PRO A 472 5.97 11.79 19.63
C PRO A 472 6.69 11.42 18.32
N SER A 473 6.44 12.13 17.24
CA SER A 473 7.14 12.06 15.96
C SER A 473 7.26 13.42 15.29
N LEU A 474 8.30 13.57 14.47
CA LEU A 474 8.39 14.63 13.47
C LEU A 474 7.52 14.23 12.27
N ASP A 475 6.39 14.90 12.10
CA ASP A 475 5.45 14.64 11.01
C ASP A 475 5.82 15.51 9.80
N LEU A 476 5.94 14.93 8.63
CA LEU A 476 6.37 15.64 7.44
C LEU A 476 5.24 15.76 6.41
N PHE A 477 5.07 14.74 5.59
CA PHE A 477 4.11 14.80 4.50
C PHE A 477 3.52 13.43 4.16
N GLN A 478 2.39 13.46 3.50
CA GLN A 478 1.79 12.35 2.78
C GLN A 478 2.43 12.29 1.39
N GLU A 479 2.92 11.11 0.99
CA GLU A 479 3.47 10.91 -0.34
C GLU A 479 2.38 11.00 -1.40
N MET A 480 2.81 11.29 -2.64
CA MET A 480 1.95 11.12 -3.81
C MET A 480 2.21 9.77 -4.46
N VAL A 481 1.15 9.11 -4.90
CA VAL A 481 1.28 8.07 -5.93
C VAL A 481 1.53 8.76 -7.26
N VAL A 482 2.56 8.35 -7.98
CA VAL A 482 2.96 8.97 -9.24
C VAL A 482 3.09 7.91 -10.31
N TYR A 483 2.34 8.10 -11.40
CA TYR A 483 2.39 7.27 -12.59
C TYR A 483 2.83 8.09 -13.80
N GLY A 484 3.78 7.56 -14.57
CA GLY A 484 4.02 7.99 -15.94
C GLY A 484 3.15 7.15 -16.86
N THR A 485 2.39 7.77 -17.76
CA THR A 485 1.50 7.03 -18.65
C THR A 485 1.59 7.52 -20.09
N SER A 486 1.44 6.59 -21.03
CA SER A 486 1.12 6.94 -22.41
C SER A 486 -0.24 7.65 -22.50
N LYS A 487 -0.37 8.66 -23.37
CA LYS A 487 -1.66 9.35 -23.62
C LYS A 487 -2.71 8.42 -24.23
N ARG A 488 -2.31 7.25 -24.75
CA ARG A 488 -3.24 6.26 -25.30
C ARG A 488 -4.01 5.47 -24.24
N VAL A 489 -3.57 5.47 -22.97
CA VAL A 489 -4.26 4.77 -21.88
C VAL A 489 -4.96 5.78 -20.99
N SER A 490 -6.21 5.52 -20.64
CA SER A 490 -6.99 6.33 -19.71
C SER A 490 -7.32 5.52 -18.45
N PHE A 491 -6.95 6.03 -17.28
CA PHE A 491 -7.41 5.53 -15.98
C PHE A 491 -7.30 6.63 -14.92
N LYS A 492 -8.01 6.45 -13.80
CA LYS A 492 -7.92 7.32 -12.64
C LYS A 492 -6.91 6.74 -11.65
N PRO A 493 -5.85 7.48 -11.27
CA PRO A 493 -4.89 7.00 -10.29
C PRO A 493 -5.57 6.82 -8.91
N ARG A 494 -5.15 5.81 -8.16
CA ARG A 494 -5.73 5.42 -6.87
C ARG A 494 -4.73 5.66 -5.74
N ALA A 495 -5.22 6.17 -4.60
CA ALA A 495 -4.39 6.43 -3.42
C ALA A 495 -3.81 5.15 -2.78
N ASP A 496 -4.42 3.99 -3.03
CA ASP A 496 -4.02 2.68 -2.53
C ASP A 496 -2.97 1.95 -3.39
N TYR A 497 -2.37 2.64 -4.38
CA TYR A 497 -1.36 2.12 -5.33
C TYR A 497 -1.84 0.99 -6.25
N ARG A 498 -3.14 0.70 -6.28
CA ARG A 498 -3.69 -0.41 -7.05
C ARG A 498 -3.88 -0.03 -8.53
N LEU A 499 -3.40 -0.90 -9.41
CA LEU A 499 -3.60 -0.82 -10.85
C LEU A 499 -4.63 -1.87 -11.27
N ILE A 500 -5.90 -1.48 -11.32
CA ILE A 500 -7.04 -2.33 -11.68
C ILE A 500 -7.28 -2.17 -13.17
N VAL A 501 -6.85 -3.15 -13.97
CA VAL A 501 -6.91 -3.07 -15.43
C VAL A 501 -8.34 -2.99 -15.95
N ALA A 502 -9.30 -3.58 -15.23
CA ALA A 502 -10.73 -3.49 -15.55
C ALA A 502 -11.31 -2.05 -15.46
N GLU A 503 -10.62 -1.14 -14.77
CA GLU A 503 -10.97 0.29 -14.67
C GLU A 503 -10.24 1.16 -15.72
N MET A 504 -9.45 0.56 -16.61
CA MET A 504 -8.66 1.25 -17.64
C MET A 504 -9.32 1.16 -19.01
N ALA A 505 -9.02 2.12 -19.88
CA ALA A 505 -9.46 2.13 -21.27
C ALA A 505 -8.37 2.67 -22.20
N LEU A 506 -8.45 2.35 -23.49
CA LEU A 506 -7.67 3.02 -24.53
C LEU A 506 -8.37 4.31 -24.96
N ALA A 507 -7.61 5.39 -25.10
CA ALA A 507 -8.14 6.66 -25.59
C ALA A 507 -8.66 6.48 -27.02
N GLY A 508 -9.91 6.89 -27.27
CA GLY A 508 -10.54 6.80 -28.60
C GLY A 508 -11.28 5.47 -28.87
N ARG A 509 -11.47 4.62 -27.86
CA ARG A 509 -12.37 3.46 -27.92
C ARG A 509 -13.51 3.56 -26.93
#